data_598466fb997dfa9b8b264f02711c1660
#
_entry.id   598466fb997dfa9b8b264f02711c1660
#
_cell.length_a   1.000
_cell.length_b   1.000
_cell.length_c   1.000
_cell.angle_alpha   90.00
_cell.angle_beta   90.00
_cell.angle_gamma   90.00
#
_symmetry.space_group_name_H-M   'P 1'
#
loop_
_entity.id
_entity.type
_entity.pdbx_description
1 polymer ?
#
loop_
_entity_poly.entity_id
_entity_poly.type
_entity_poly.pdbx_seq_one_letter_code
_entity_poly.pdbx_strand_id
1 'polypeptide(L)'
;MLTVLVGQAMQQVEADQLSGDDEWFSAVVDHLHDNVDLSEVPNPVDRRENLNRLPSDRSRAIEDALAELSGICKRALEAENRVVASEIWSEAFKQFFPVPEDTVLKENSGALVPFVFDPQIWVVARGRNGARAEISGQNRIGPIPRDCDIHFELSNAADLPAGAIVKWMVRNEGTEAEEENDLGHTAGQGLTAKEHSAYRGTHFMDVAVWRFGKLIGRRRVRVVISGVAMPVRNPSRPNWTKFRSKRR
;
A
#
# COMPACT_ATOMS: atom_id res chain seq x y z
N MET A 1 -5.36 0.00 27.29
CA MET A 1 -4.90 1.40 27.14
C MET A 1 -5.56 2.10 25.93
N LEU A 2 -5.21 1.84 24.69
CA LEU A 2 -5.73 2.55 23.51
C LEU A 2 -7.26 2.58 23.45
N THR A 3 -7.96 1.47 23.73
CA THR A 3 -9.42 1.42 23.74
C THR A 3 -10.05 2.42 24.72
N VAL A 4 -9.41 2.61 25.88
CA VAL A 4 -9.89 3.57 26.90
C VAL A 4 -9.70 5.00 26.39
N LEU A 5 -8.52 5.29 25.83
CA LEU A 5 -8.23 6.63 25.29
C LEU A 5 -9.16 7.00 24.13
N VAL A 6 -9.36 6.06 23.19
CA VAL A 6 -10.30 6.25 22.07
C VAL A 6 -11.72 6.45 22.59
N GLY A 7 -12.16 5.62 23.55
CA GLY A 7 -13.50 5.75 24.15
C GLY A 7 -13.71 7.09 24.87
N GLN A 8 -12.69 7.61 25.55
CA GLN A 8 -12.72 8.93 26.17
C GLN A 8 -12.75 10.05 25.12
N ALA A 9 -11.93 9.97 24.09
CA ALA A 9 -11.93 10.92 22.97
C ALA A 9 -13.29 10.97 22.27
N MET A 10 -13.89 9.81 22.00
CA MET A 10 -15.23 9.71 21.39
C MET A 10 -16.31 10.39 22.22
N GLN A 11 -16.19 10.41 23.55
CA GLN A 11 -17.13 11.09 24.43
C GLN A 11 -16.95 12.62 24.45
N GLN A 12 -15.78 13.11 24.07
CA GLN A 12 -15.47 14.55 24.05
C GLN A 12 -15.75 15.20 22.70
N VAL A 13 -15.78 14.39 21.64
CA VAL A 13 -16.08 14.88 20.28
C VAL A 13 -17.60 14.98 20.10
N GLU A 14 -18.07 16.19 19.80
CA GLU A 14 -19.50 16.47 19.56
C GLU A 14 -19.89 15.96 18.16
N ALA A 15 -20.36 14.71 18.08
CA ALA A 15 -20.71 14.05 16.82
C ALA A 15 -21.83 14.76 16.04
N ASP A 16 -22.73 15.47 16.73
CA ASP A 16 -23.88 16.13 16.10
C ASP A 16 -23.50 17.32 15.19
N GLN A 17 -22.25 17.79 15.26
CA GLN A 17 -21.73 18.88 14.44
C GLN A 17 -20.97 18.38 13.20
N LEU A 18 -20.81 17.08 13.05
CA LEU A 18 -20.00 16.47 12.01
C LEU A 18 -20.88 15.79 10.96
N SER A 19 -20.53 15.95 9.67
CA SER A 19 -21.37 15.52 8.56
C SER A 19 -21.07 14.11 8.05
N GLY A 20 -19.94 13.51 8.46
CA GLY A 20 -19.51 12.21 7.97
C GLY A 20 -18.58 11.45 8.92
N ASP A 21 -18.42 10.15 8.66
CA ASP A 21 -17.56 9.27 9.44
C ASP A 21 -16.08 9.69 9.37
N ASP A 22 -15.65 10.26 8.25
CA ASP A 22 -14.31 10.78 8.02
C ASP A 22 -14.02 12.04 8.87
N GLU A 23 -14.96 12.97 8.95
CA GLU A 23 -14.86 14.14 9.83
C GLU A 23 -14.82 13.71 11.30
N TRP A 24 -15.73 12.79 11.68
CA TRP A 24 -15.77 12.27 13.03
C TRP A 24 -14.49 11.53 13.42
N PHE A 25 -13.99 10.65 12.55
CA PHE A 25 -12.72 9.96 12.77
C PHE A 25 -11.57 10.94 12.93
N SER A 26 -11.49 11.96 12.09
CA SER A 26 -10.47 13.01 12.15
C SER A 26 -10.52 13.78 13.46
N ALA A 27 -11.72 14.15 13.92
CA ALA A 27 -11.91 14.87 15.18
C ALA A 27 -11.47 14.03 16.39
N VAL A 28 -11.74 12.72 16.39
CA VAL A 28 -11.26 11.80 17.43
C VAL A 28 -9.73 11.70 17.41
N VAL A 29 -9.12 11.59 16.22
CA VAL A 29 -7.65 11.53 16.07
C VAL A 29 -7.00 12.83 16.53
N ASP A 30 -7.54 13.99 16.15
CA ASP A 30 -7.03 15.29 16.57
C ASP A 30 -7.17 15.48 18.09
N HIS A 31 -8.30 15.07 18.68
CA HIS A 31 -8.46 15.09 20.13
C HIS A 31 -7.42 14.22 20.84
N LEU A 32 -7.15 13.02 20.32
CA LEU A 32 -6.11 12.14 20.86
C LEU A 32 -4.72 12.77 20.72
N HIS A 33 -4.40 13.33 19.58
CA HIS A 33 -3.10 13.98 19.34
C HIS A 33 -2.86 15.15 20.27
N ASP A 34 -3.87 16.00 20.49
CA ASP A 34 -3.73 17.26 21.21
C ASP A 34 -3.84 17.10 22.74
N ASN A 35 -4.55 16.07 23.22
CA ASN A 35 -4.93 15.97 24.64
C ASN A 35 -4.44 14.71 25.35
N VAL A 36 -3.85 13.73 24.64
CA VAL A 36 -3.43 12.48 25.28
C VAL A 36 -2.07 12.64 25.92
N ASP A 37 -2.04 12.48 27.25
CA ASP A 37 -0.81 12.24 28.01
C ASP A 37 -0.63 10.72 28.21
N LEU A 38 0.31 10.14 27.47
CA LEU A 38 0.63 8.72 27.59
C LEU A 38 1.44 8.39 28.83
N SER A 39 1.94 9.36 29.58
CA SER A 39 2.66 9.10 30.82
C SER A 39 1.75 8.55 31.92
N GLU A 40 0.48 8.98 31.92
CA GLU A 40 -0.52 8.56 32.90
C GLU A 40 -1.89 8.32 32.22
N VAL A 41 -2.26 7.05 32.04
CA VAL A 41 -3.56 6.64 31.53
C VAL A 41 -4.34 5.94 32.64
N PRO A 42 -5.21 6.65 33.37
CA PRO A 42 -5.91 6.08 34.50
C PRO A 42 -6.93 5.02 34.07
N ASN A 43 -7.00 3.93 34.82
CA ASN A 43 -8.06 2.93 34.65
C ASN A 43 -9.43 3.56 35.03
N PRO A 44 -10.44 3.53 34.15
CA PRO A 44 -11.76 4.09 34.46
C PRO A 44 -12.47 3.41 35.64
N VAL A 45 -12.09 2.18 36.01
CA VAL A 45 -12.65 1.44 37.15
C VAL A 45 -11.85 1.70 38.43
N ASP A 46 -10.53 1.69 38.37
CA ASP A 46 -9.64 2.04 39.49
C ASP A 46 -8.64 3.11 39.07
N ARG A 47 -8.96 4.36 39.36
CA ARG A 47 -8.14 5.51 38.96
C ARG A 47 -6.72 5.53 39.52
N ARG A 48 -6.40 4.65 40.48
CA ARG A 48 -5.03 4.50 41.01
C ARG A 48 -4.14 3.62 40.11
N GLU A 49 -4.77 2.87 39.22
CA GLU A 49 -4.04 2.03 38.27
C GLU A 49 -3.73 2.82 36.98
N ASN A 50 -2.44 2.92 36.64
CA ASN A 50 -2.02 3.40 35.33
C ASN A 50 -2.07 2.27 34.32
N LEU A 51 -2.87 2.41 33.26
CA LEU A 51 -3.00 1.44 32.18
C LEU A 51 -1.83 1.49 31.18
N ASN A 52 -1.05 2.56 31.19
CA ASN A 52 0.14 2.60 30.36
C ASN A 52 1.28 1.79 31.02
N ARG A 53 1.65 0.69 30.41
CA ARG A 53 2.77 -0.18 30.80
C ARG A 53 3.86 -0.20 29.72
N LEU A 54 3.81 0.74 28.79
CA LEU A 54 4.78 0.82 27.71
C LEU A 54 6.06 1.53 28.17
N PRO A 55 7.22 1.09 27.69
CA PRO A 55 8.44 1.87 27.80
C PRO A 55 8.31 3.24 27.10
N SER A 56 9.08 4.22 27.54
CA SER A 56 9.00 5.61 27.06
C SER A 56 9.27 5.77 25.56
N ASP A 57 10.11 4.93 24.98
CA ASP A 57 10.37 4.88 23.54
C ASP A 57 9.14 4.42 22.74
N ARG A 58 8.35 3.49 23.29
CA ARG A 58 7.11 3.02 22.69
C ARG A 58 5.98 4.03 22.84
N SER A 59 5.90 4.72 23.96
CA SER A 59 4.95 5.83 24.15
C SER A 59 5.19 6.94 23.11
N ARG A 60 6.45 7.34 22.94
CA ARG A 60 6.83 8.32 21.91
C ARG A 60 6.49 7.87 20.49
N ALA A 61 6.71 6.59 20.17
CA ALA A 61 6.34 6.06 18.86
C ALA A 61 4.82 6.13 18.60
N ILE A 62 3.97 6.03 19.63
CA ILE A 62 2.52 6.24 19.52
C ILE A 62 2.21 7.72 19.30
N GLU A 63 2.85 8.62 20.01
CA GLU A 63 2.68 10.07 19.84
C GLU A 63 3.06 10.50 18.41
N ASP A 64 4.20 10.03 17.89
CA ASP A 64 4.65 10.29 16.53
C ASP A 64 3.63 9.74 15.50
N ALA A 65 3.12 8.52 15.73
CA ALA A 65 2.11 7.92 14.85
C ALA A 65 0.76 8.67 14.88
N LEU A 66 0.34 9.18 16.04
CA LEU A 66 -0.86 10.03 16.16
C LEU A 66 -0.68 11.36 15.42
N ALA A 67 0.50 11.98 15.52
CA ALA A 67 0.81 13.21 14.80
C ALA A 67 0.80 12.99 13.27
N GLU A 68 1.38 11.88 12.80
CA GLU A 68 1.32 11.51 11.38
C GLU A 68 -0.11 11.27 10.92
N LEU A 69 -0.91 10.52 11.70
CA LEU A 69 -2.31 10.22 11.37
C LEU A 69 -3.16 11.50 11.35
N SER A 70 -3.02 12.42 12.31
CA SER A 70 -3.69 13.73 12.30
C SER A 70 -3.34 14.52 11.03
N GLY A 71 -2.07 14.53 10.63
CA GLY A 71 -1.64 15.17 9.40
C GLY A 71 -2.28 14.55 8.13
N ILE A 72 -2.45 13.22 8.10
CA ILE A 72 -3.17 12.52 7.02
C ILE A 72 -4.65 12.90 7.02
N CYS A 73 -5.31 12.87 8.17
CA CYS A 73 -6.71 13.25 8.32
C CYS A 73 -6.99 14.67 7.76
N LYS A 74 -6.21 15.66 8.18
CA LYS A 74 -6.34 17.06 7.71
C LYS A 74 -6.21 17.16 6.20
N ARG A 75 -5.19 16.54 5.61
CA ARG A 75 -5.00 16.55 4.14
C ARG A 75 -6.13 15.84 3.41
N ALA A 76 -6.67 14.75 3.97
CA ALA A 76 -7.74 13.99 3.34
C ALA A 76 -9.06 14.78 3.35
N LEU A 77 -9.39 15.47 4.43
CA LEU A 77 -10.58 16.34 4.53
C LEU A 77 -10.48 17.57 3.62
N GLU A 78 -9.29 18.14 3.45
CA GLU A 78 -9.03 19.29 2.57
C GLU A 78 -8.89 18.91 1.09
N ALA A 79 -8.98 17.62 0.76
CA ALA A 79 -8.78 17.13 -0.60
C ALA A 79 -9.83 17.68 -1.58
N GLU A 80 -9.38 18.09 -2.76
CA GLU A 80 -10.21 18.70 -3.81
C GLU A 80 -11.30 17.76 -4.38
N ASN A 81 -11.16 16.46 -4.20
CA ASN A 81 -12.15 15.46 -4.62
C ASN A 81 -11.94 14.12 -3.91
N ARG A 82 -12.94 13.23 -4.03
CA ARG A 82 -12.96 11.92 -3.37
C ARG A 82 -11.81 10.99 -3.78
N VAL A 83 -11.26 11.12 -4.99
CA VAL A 83 -10.13 10.30 -5.46
C VAL A 83 -8.87 10.70 -4.72
N VAL A 84 -8.60 11.99 -4.65
CA VAL A 84 -7.45 12.53 -3.90
C VAL A 84 -7.59 12.20 -2.42
N ALA A 85 -8.77 12.38 -1.82
CA ALA A 85 -9.04 11.99 -0.45
C ALA A 85 -8.74 10.49 -0.22
N SER A 86 -9.22 9.63 -1.12
CA SER A 86 -9.02 8.18 -1.04
C SER A 86 -7.54 7.77 -1.12
N GLU A 87 -6.76 8.41 -1.98
CA GLU A 87 -5.31 8.17 -2.04
C GLU A 87 -4.60 8.63 -0.76
N ILE A 88 -5.02 9.75 -0.18
CA ILE A 88 -4.47 10.25 1.09
C ILE A 88 -4.84 9.28 2.22
N TRP A 89 -6.11 8.86 2.34
CA TRP A 89 -6.53 7.86 3.33
C TRP A 89 -5.79 6.53 3.20
N SER A 90 -5.41 6.15 1.99
CA SER A 90 -4.62 4.94 1.76
C SER A 90 -3.21 5.01 2.36
N GLU A 91 -2.68 6.19 2.65
CA GLU A 91 -1.40 6.34 3.38
C GLU A 91 -1.51 5.80 4.82
N ALA A 92 -2.66 6.01 5.48
CA ALA A 92 -2.94 5.52 6.83
C ALA A 92 -3.40 4.06 6.84
N PHE A 93 -4.41 3.74 6.05
CA PHE A 93 -5.09 2.44 6.08
C PHE A 93 -4.52 1.43 5.07
N LYS A 94 -3.59 1.88 4.22
CA LYS A 94 -2.89 1.03 3.23
C LYS A 94 -3.90 0.23 2.38
N GLN A 95 -3.70 -1.08 2.28
CA GLN A 95 -4.56 -1.99 1.51
C GLN A 95 -5.99 -2.11 2.05
N PHE A 96 -6.25 -1.76 3.30
CA PHE A 96 -7.59 -1.84 3.90
C PHE A 96 -8.52 -0.72 3.42
N PHE A 97 -7.98 0.37 2.89
CA PHE A 97 -8.79 1.44 2.35
C PHE A 97 -9.15 1.17 0.88
N PRO A 98 -10.45 1.14 0.53
CA PRO A 98 -10.86 0.93 -0.85
C PRO A 98 -10.43 2.12 -1.71
N VAL A 99 -9.70 1.83 -2.78
CA VAL A 99 -9.33 2.84 -3.75
C VAL A 99 -10.40 2.88 -4.84
N PRO A 100 -10.93 4.04 -5.23
CA PRO A 100 -11.91 4.14 -6.30
C PRO A 100 -11.39 3.53 -7.60
N GLU A 101 -12.20 2.71 -8.27
CA GLU A 101 -11.88 2.21 -9.59
C GLU A 101 -11.89 3.35 -10.62
N ASP A 102 -11.07 3.24 -11.67
CA ASP A 102 -11.00 4.26 -12.73
C ASP A 102 -12.35 4.47 -13.45
N THR A 103 -13.23 3.46 -13.42
CA THR A 103 -14.59 3.52 -13.98
C THR A 103 -15.54 4.36 -13.14
N VAL A 104 -15.40 4.39 -11.81
CA VAL A 104 -16.20 5.26 -10.91
C VAL A 104 -15.86 6.73 -11.13
N LEU A 105 -14.66 7.03 -11.57
CA LEU A 105 -14.22 8.36 -11.94
C LEU A 105 -14.98 8.95 -13.16
N LYS A 106 -15.56 8.10 -14.01
CA LYS A 106 -16.28 8.54 -15.22
C LYS A 106 -17.75 8.81 -14.98
N GLU A 107 -18.39 8.16 -14.01
CA GLU A 107 -19.85 8.19 -13.87
C GLU A 107 -20.38 9.24 -12.89
N ASN A 108 -19.61 9.69 -11.91
CA ASN A 108 -20.08 10.57 -10.84
C ASN A 108 -19.59 12.01 -10.94
N SER A 109 -18.97 12.40 -12.03
CA SER A 109 -18.35 13.72 -12.09
C SER A 109 -19.19 14.74 -12.83
N GLY A 110 -19.68 15.65 -12.07
CA GLY A 110 -19.90 16.97 -12.60
C GLY A 110 -18.63 17.74 -12.97
N ALA A 111 -17.48 17.17 -13.16
CA ALA A 111 -16.22 17.63 -13.74
C ALA A 111 -15.02 16.95 -13.06
N LEU A 112 -14.68 15.72 -13.46
CA LEU A 112 -13.33 15.20 -13.21
C LEU A 112 -12.38 15.85 -14.20
N VAL A 113 -11.48 16.64 -13.68
CA VAL A 113 -10.30 17.07 -14.42
C VAL A 113 -9.45 15.80 -14.62
N PRO A 114 -9.17 15.35 -15.85
CA PRO A 114 -8.32 14.20 -16.08
C PRO A 114 -6.96 14.45 -15.42
N PHE A 115 -6.34 13.41 -14.89
CA PHE A 115 -4.98 13.52 -14.39
C PHE A 115 -4.06 14.10 -15.47
N VAL A 116 -3.19 15.02 -15.07
CA VAL A 116 -2.25 15.69 -15.97
C VAL A 116 -1.20 14.70 -16.49
N PHE A 117 -0.91 13.66 -15.73
CA PHE A 117 0.08 12.64 -16.03
C PHE A 117 -0.55 11.24 -15.99
N ASP A 118 -0.35 10.45 -17.05
CA ASP A 118 -0.80 9.06 -17.13
C ASP A 118 0.43 8.13 -16.99
N PRO A 119 0.69 7.56 -15.77
CA PRO A 119 1.85 6.70 -15.54
C PRO A 119 1.80 5.45 -16.43
N GLN A 120 2.87 5.18 -17.17
CA GLN A 120 3.04 3.95 -17.95
C GLN A 120 4.09 3.07 -17.26
N ILE A 121 3.70 1.86 -16.88
CA ILE A 121 4.54 1.00 -16.05
C ILE A 121 4.99 -0.21 -16.87
N TRP A 122 6.29 -0.34 -17.02
CA TRP A 122 6.92 -1.55 -17.53
C TRP A 122 7.17 -2.52 -16.37
N VAL A 123 6.78 -3.78 -16.55
CA VAL A 123 6.90 -4.81 -15.52
C VAL A 123 7.66 -5.98 -16.05
N VAL A 124 8.63 -6.48 -15.27
CA VAL A 124 9.46 -7.64 -15.61
C VAL A 124 9.49 -8.61 -14.45
N ALA A 125 9.15 -9.87 -14.69
CA ALA A 125 9.27 -10.94 -13.72
C ALA A 125 10.40 -11.91 -14.12
N ARG A 126 11.31 -12.20 -13.18
CA ARG A 126 12.45 -13.11 -13.35
C ARG A 126 12.45 -14.16 -12.26
N GLY A 127 12.61 -15.42 -12.62
CA GLY A 127 12.71 -16.50 -11.63
C GLY A 127 14.01 -16.41 -10.84
N ARG A 128 13.93 -16.56 -9.50
CA ARG A 128 15.10 -16.50 -8.60
C ARG A 128 16.11 -17.63 -8.83
N ASN A 129 15.66 -18.81 -9.18
CA ASN A 129 16.49 -20.02 -9.26
C ASN A 129 17.12 -20.24 -10.64
N GLY A 130 17.64 -19.20 -11.28
CA GLY A 130 18.29 -19.31 -12.58
C GLY A 130 17.35 -19.70 -13.71
N ALA A 131 16.08 -19.37 -13.60
CA ALA A 131 15.07 -19.61 -14.62
C ALA A 131 15.46 -18.95 -15.96
N ARG A 132 15.11 -19.61 -17.06
CA ARG A 132 15.42 -19.15 -18.42
C ARG A 132 14.58 -17.98 -18.88
N ALA A 133 13.34 -17.96 -18.45
CA ALA A 133 12.35 -17.06 -19.01
C ALA A 133 12.25 -15.78 -18.19
N GLU A 134 12.20 -14.68 -18.91
CA GLU A 134 11.76 -13.40 -18.42
C GLU A 134 10.37 -13.15 -19.00
N ILE A 135 9.42 -12.80 -18.15
CA ILE A 135 8.06 -12.41 -18.56
C ILE A 135 7.94 -10.92 -18.33
N SER A 136 7.46 -10.20 -19.31
CA SER A 136 7.28 -8.75 -19.21
C SER A 136 5.94 -8.31 -19.76
N GLY A 137 5.53 -7.11 -19.36
CA GLY A 137 4.29 -6.51 -19.82
C GLY A 137 4.21 -5.02 -19.47
N GLN A 138 3.30 -4.31 -20.12
CA GLN A 138 3.04 -2.91 -19.84
C GLN A 138 1.70 -2.77 -19.10
N ASN A 139 1.71 -2.09 -17.96
CA ASN A 139 0.56 -1.82 -17.07
C ASN A 139 -0.16 -3.07 -16.55
N ARG A 140 0.33 -4.25 -16.87
CA ARG A 140 -0.15 -5.55 -16.38
C ARG A 140 0.87 -6.63 -16.65
N ILE A 141 0.87 -7.68 -15.83
CA ILE A 141 1.71 -8.86 -16.06
C ILE A 141 0.98 -10.13 -15.59
N GLY A 142 1.27 -11.22 -16.25
CA GLY A 142 0.81 -12.56 -15.86
C GLY A 142 -0.02 -13.28 -16.92
N PRO A 143 -0.24 -14.57 -16.65
CA PRO A 143 0.15 -15.28 -15.44
C PRO A 143 1.66 -15.47 -15.32
N ILE A 144 2.23 -15.16 -14.15
CA ILE A 144 3.62 -15.43 -13.81
C ILE A 144 3.71 -16.55 -12.76
N PRO A 145 4.82 -17.30 -12.73
CA PRO A 145 5.04 -18.29 -11.68
C PRO A 145 5.29 -17.67 -10.30
N ARG A 146 5.22 -18.51 -9.26
CA ARG A 146 5.75 -18.19 -7.93
C ARG A 146 7.28 -18.08 -7.95
N ASP A 147 7.85 -17.50 -6.91
CA ASP A 147 9.28 -17.34 -6.69
C ASP A 147 10.00 -16.54 -7.80
N CYS A 148 9.31 -15.54 -8.34
CA CYS A 148 9.87 -14.54 -9.23
C CYS A 148 10.16 -13.25 -8.49
N ASP A 149 11.26 -12.61 -8.84
CA ASP A 149 11.49 -11.21 -8.56
C ASP A 149 10.77 -10.39 -9.63
N ILE A 150 9.92 -9.46 -9.20
CA ILE A 150 9.13 -8.58 -10.07
C ILE A 150 9.72 -7.19 -9.97
N HIS A 151 10.09 -6.63 -11.11
CA HIS A 151 10.60 -5.28 -11.22
C HIS A 151 9.60 -4.41 -11.97
N PHE A 152 9.23 -3.29 -11.36
CA PHE A 152 8.34 -2.27 -11.93
C PHE A 152 9.17 -1.03 -12.24
N GLU A 153 8.91 -0.41 -13.39
CA GLU A 153 9.58 0.79 -13.83
C GLU A 153 8.60 1.74 -14.50
N LEU A 154 8.65 3.02 -14.16
CA LEU A 154 7.90 4.06 -14.83
C LEU A 154 8.53 4.31 -16.22
N SER A 155 7.94 3.72 -17.26
CA SER A 155 8.50 3.73 -18.62
C SER A 155 8.45 5.11 -19.30
N ASN A 156 7.52 5.97 -18.90
CA ASN A 156 7.43 7.34 -19.38
C ASN A 156 7.98 8.37 -18.38
N ALA A 157 9.04 8.02 -17.66
CA ALA A 157 9.68 8.90 -16.68
C ALA A 157 10.20 10.22 -17.29
N ALA A 158 10.51 10.24 -18.59
CA ALA A 158 10.93 11.45 -19.30
C ALA A 158 9.83 12.52 -19.35
N ASP A 159 8.56 12.10 -19.31
CA ASP A 159 7.40 13.00 -19.34
C ASP A 159 6.97 13.45 -17.93
N LEU A 160 7.67 12.95 -16.89
CA LEU A 160 7.31 13.24 -15.52
C LEU A 160 7.60 14.71 -15.19
N PRO A 161 6.60 15.49 -14.70
CA PRO A 161 6.81 16.89 -14.35
C PRO A 161 7.88 17.07 -13.27
N ALA A 162 8.72 18.07 -13.39
CA ALA A 162 9.76 18.37 -12.42
C ALA A 162 9.17 18.56 -11.00
N GLY A 163 9.81 17.94 -10.02
CA GLY A 163 9.35 17.96 -8.61
C GLY A 163 8.22 16.97 -8.31
N ALA A 164 7.85 16.08 -9.24
CA ALA A 164 6.91 15.02 -8.97
C ALA A 164 7.56 13.89 -8.16
N ILE A 165 6.74 13.27 -7.28
CA ILE A 165 7.10 12.14 -6.44
C ILE A 165 6.23 10.96 -6.87
N VAL A 166 6.82 9.81 -7.15
CA VAL A 166 6.12 8.58 -7.48
C VAL A 166 6.13 7.69 -6.25
N LYS A 167 4.94 7.29 -5.79
CA LYS A 167 4.74 6.38 -4.65
C LYS A 167 4.18 5.04 -5.15
N TRP A 168 4.62 3.96 -4.54
CA TRP A 168 4.25 2.60 -4.90
C TRP A 168 3.64 1.88 -3.70
N MET A 169 2.52 1.17 -3.93
CA MET A 169 1.83 0.39 -2.90
C MET A 169 1.40 -0.96 -3.46
N VAL A 170 1.75 -2.02 -2.75
CA VAL A 170 1.30 -3.39 -3.04
C VAL A 170 -0.06 -3.62 -2.41
N ARG A 171 -0.94 -4.34 -3.13
CA ARG A 171 -2.17 -4.92 -2.60
C ARG A 171 -2.23 -6.38 -3.01
N ASN A 172 -2.27 -7.24 -2.02
CA ASN A 172 -2.35 -8.68 -2.21
C ASN A 172 -3.79 -9.13 -1.99
N GLU A 173 -4.32 -9.95 -2.90
CA GLU A 173 -5.65 -10.53 -2.80
C GLU A 173 -5.56 -12.05 -2.91
N GLY A 174 -6.44 -12.75 -2.17
CA GLY A 174 -6.54 -14.20 -2.17
C GLY A 174 -6.20 -14.85 -0.83
N THR A 175 -6.67 -16.09 -0.66
CA THR A 175 -6.59 -16.83 0.60
C THR A 175 -5.17 -17.00 1.13
N GLU A 176 -4.18 -17.23 0.27
CA GLU A 176 -2.79 -17.39 0.71
C GLU A 176 -2.24 -16.09 1.33
N ALA A 177 -2.57 -14.91 0.78
CA ALA A 177 -2.16 -13.62 1.34
C ALA A 177 -2.92 -13.30 2.64
N GLU A 178 -4.18 -13.69 2.74
CA GLU A 178 -5.01 -13.55 3.93
C GLU A 178 -4.50 -14.42 5.08
N GLU A 179 -4.16 -15.68 4.82
CA GLU A 179 -3.60 -16.62 5.80
C GLU A 179 -2.27 -16.14 6.39
N GLU A 180 -1.42 -15.55 5.56
CA GLU A 180 -0.12 -14.99 5.98
C GLU A 180 -0.24 -13.55 6.53
N ASN A 181 -1.45 -12.98 6.53
CA ASN A 181 -1.73 -11.58 6.92
C ASN A 181 -0.86 -10.55 6.20
N ASP A 182 -0.52 -10.84 4.93
CA ASP A 182 0.23 -9.96 4.04
C ASP A 182 -0.69 -9.43 2.92
N LEU A 183 -1.63 -8.57 3.30
CA LEU A 183 -2.60 -7.97 2.38
C LEU A 183 -2.04 -6.77 1.60
N GLY A 184 -0.80 -6.40 1.87
CA GLY A 184 -0.08 -5.37 1.14
C GLY A 184 0.74 -4.44 2.02
N HIS A 185 1.56 -3.63 1.34
CA HIS A 185 2.50 -2.72 2.00
C HIS A 185 2.94 -1.61 1.04
N THR A 186 3.59 -0.60 1.59
CA THR A 186 4.23 0.44 0.79
C THR A 186 5.51 -0.12 0.16
N ALA A 187 5.60 -0.09 -1.18
CA ALA A 187 6.77 -0.53 -1.93
C ALA A 187 7.82 0.59 -2.17
N GLY A 188 7.65 1.73 -1.49
CA GLY A 188 8.61 2.84 -1.50
C GLY A 188 8.26 3.97 -2.47
N GLN A 189 9.27 4.78 -2.76
CA GLN A 189 9.17 5.95 -3.64
C GLN A 189 10.28 5.94 -4.69
N GLY A 190 10.01 6.53 -5.85
CA GLY A 190 10.97 6.65 -6.95
C GLY A 190 10.43 6.10 -8.26
N LEU A 191 11.30 6.03 -9.28
CA LEU A 191 10.92 5.61 -10.63
C LEU A 191 10.76 4.09 -10.78
N THR A 192 11.20 3.33 -9.79
CA THR A 192 11.16 1.85 -9.81
C THR A 192 10.70 1.30 -8.47
N ALA A 193 10.09 0.11 -8.52
CA ALA A 193 9.80 -0.70 -7.34
C ALA A 193 10.16 -2.17 -7.60
N LYS A 194 10.39 -2.93 -6.52
CA LYS A 194 10.73 -4.36 -6.60
C LYS A 194 9.88 -5.13 -5.61
N GLU A 195 9.32 -6.24 -6.10
CA GLU A 195 8.49 -7.12 -5.31
C GLU A 195 8.80 -8.59 -5.60
N HIS A 196 8.16 -9.46 -4.84
CA HIS A 196 8.32 -10.90 -4.97
C HIS A 196 6.96 -11.58 -5.15
N SER A 197 6.87 -12.55 -6.09
CA SER A 197 5.66 -13.34 -6.31
C SER A 197 5.52 -14.46 -5.28
N ALA A 198 5.08 -14.13 -4.06
CA ALA A 198 4.94 -15.10 -2.96
C ALA A 198 3.63 -15.89 -3.05
N TYR A 199 2.50 -15.22 -3.28
CA TYR A 199 1.15 -15.79 -3.17
C TYR A 199 0.50 -15.97 -4.52
N ARG A 200 -0.33 -17.03 -4.65
CA ARG A 200 -1.17 -17.23 -5.84
C ARG A 200 -2.34 -16.25 -5.82
N GLY A 201 -2.76 -15.82 -6.98
CA GLY A 201 -3.94 -14.98 -7.12
C GLY A 201 -3.73 -13.78 -8.02
N THR A 202 -4.61 -12.82 -7.84
CA THR A 202 -4.51 -11.51 -8.49
C THR A 202 -4.03 -10.49 -7.44
N HIS A 203 -2.93 -9.84 -7.75
CA HIS A 203 -2.35 -8.80 -6.91
C HIS A 203 -2.25 -7.51 -7.70
N PHE A 204 -2.06 -6.41 -7.02
CA PHE A 204 -1.97 -5.10 -7.64
C PHE A 204 -0.76 -4.33 -7.12
N MET A 205 -0.12 -3.60 -8.03
CA MET A 205 0.79 -2.52 -7.71
C MET A 205 0.11 -1.20 -8.04
N ASP A 206 -0.26 -0.44 -7.03
CA ASP A 206 -0.81 0.90 -7.18
C ASP A 206 0.31 1.92 -7.27
N VAL A 207 0.22 2.81 -8.23
CA VAL A 207 1.17 3.88 -8.50
C VAL A 207 0.45 5.21 -8.37
N ALA A 208 0.94 6.08 -7.50
CA ALA A 208 0.42 7.43 -7.31
C ALA A 208 1.54 8.45 -7.59
N VAL A 209 1.27 9.42 -8.42
CA VAL A 209 2.20 10.49 -8.78
C VAL A 209 1.72 11.81 -8.19
N TRP A 210 2.52 12.35 -7.29
CA TRP A 210 2.24 13.57 -6.56
C TRP A 210 3.16 14.70 -6.99
N ARG A 211 2.65 15.93 -7.05
CA ARG A 211 3.46 17.13 -7.29
C ARG A 211 2.94 18.27 -6.42
N PHE A 212 3.81 18.85 -5.60
CA PHE A 212 3.46 19.95 -4.69
C PHE A 212 2.19 19.67 -3.84
N GLY A 213 2.10 18.44 -3.34
CA GLY A 213 0.95 18.00 -2.53
C GLY A 213 -0.31 17.62 -3.30
N LYS A 214 -0.33 17.76 -4.63
CA LYS A 214 -1.46 17.38 -5.50
C LYS A 214 -1.23 16.06 -6.20
N LEU A 215 -2.24 15.20 -6.25
CA LEU A 215 -2.24 13.99 -7.05
C LEU A 215 -2.40 14.36 -8.53
N ILE A 216 -1.38 14.10 -9.33
CA ILE A 216 -1.35 14.44 -10.76
C ILE A 216 -1.44 13.23 -11.69
N GLY A 217 -1.31 12.03 -11.16
CA GLY A 217 -1.39 10.79 -11.94
C GLY A 217 -1.57 9.58 -11.05
N ARG A 218 -2.25 8.55 -11.59
CA ARG A 218 -2.50 7.29 -10.90
C ARG A 218 -2.56 6.14 -11.90
N ARG A 219 -2.06 4.97 -11.49
CA ARG A 219 -2.20 3.72 -12.25
C ARG A 219 -2.26 2.53 -11.32
N ARG A 220 -3.15 1.58 -11.62
CA ARG A 220 -3.16 0.25 -11.03
C ARG A 220 -2.60 -0.77 -12.03
N VAL A 221 -1.56 -1.48 -11.63
CA VAL A 221 -0.91 -2.54 -12.39
C VAL A 221 -1.37 -3.89 -11.86
N ARG A 222 -2.04 -4.67 -12.70
CA ARG A 222 -2.50 -6.00 -12.34
C ARG A 222 -1.38 -7.03 -12.51
N VAL A 223 -1.16 -7.85 -11.47
CA VAL A 223 -0.20 -8.95 -11.44
C VAL A 223 -0.94 -10.26 -11.16
N VAL A 224 -0.87 -11.23 -12.07
CA VAL A 224 -1.50 -12.54 -11.88
C VAL A 224 -0.42 -13.58 -11.63
N ILE A 225 -0.51 -14.29 -10.49
CA ILE A 225 0.46 -15.33 -10.08
C ILE A 225 -0.23 -16.69 -10.15
N SER A 226 0.29 -17.59 -11.02
CA SER A 226 -0.35 -18.87 -11.33
C SER A 226 0.07 -20.04 -10.45
N GLY A 227 1.09 -19.90 -9.64
CA GLY A 227 1.59 -20.98 -8.78
C GLY A 227 2.45 -22.07 -9.49
N VAL A 228 2.62 -22.00 -10.80
CA VAL A 228 3.54 -22.89 -11.53
C VAL A 228 4.93 -22.28 -11.49
N ALA A 229 5.93 -23.04 -11.00
CA ALA A 229 7.31 -22.55 -10.94
C ALA A 229 7.91 -22.32 -12.34
N MET A 230 8.76 -21.29 -12.47
CA MET A 230 9.52 -21.05 -13.69
C MET A 230 10.45 -22.24 -14.02
N PRO A 231 10.58 -22.63 -15.29
CA PRO A 231 11.54 -23.66 -15.69
C PRO A 231 12.97 -23.24 -15.31
N VAL A 232 13.70 -24.15 -14.70
CA VAL A 232 15.12 -23.94 -14.35
C VAL A 232 15.93 -23.60 -15.59
N ARG A 233 16.76 -22.56 -15.53
CA ARG A 233 17.56 -22.07 -16.66
C ARG A 233 18.47 -23.17 -17.28
N ASN A 234 19.06 -23.99 -16.44
CA ASN A 234 19.91 -25.12 -16.84
C ASN A 234 19.44 -26.38 -16.12
N PRO A 235 18.36 -27.02 -16.58
CA PRO A 235 17.95 -28.28 -15.97
C PRO A 235 19.10 -29.30 -16.03
N SER A 236 19.29 -30.02 -14.93
CA SER A 236 20.26 -31.09 -14.90
C SER A 236 20.00 -32.05 -16.06
N ARG A 237 21.04 -32.43 -16.81
CA ARG A 237 20.88 -33.39 -17.92
C ARG A 237 20.29 -34.69 -17.38
N PRO A 238 19.24 -35.23 -18.01
CA PRO A 238 18.70 -36.52 -17.62
C PRO A 238 19.78 -37.61 -17.56
N ASN A 239 19.71 -38.51 -16.59
CA ASN A 239 20.73 -39.55 -16.38
C ASN A 239 20.99 -40.41 -17.62
N TRP A 240 20.01 -40.61 -18.51
CA TRP A 240 20.18 -41.36 -19.75
C TRP A 240 21.12 -40.68 -20.75
N THR A 241 21.42 -39.38 -20.65
CA THR A 241 22.41 -38.71 -21.52
C THR A 241 23.85 -38.96 -21.07
N LYS A 242 24.08 -39.48 -19.86
CA LYS A 242 25.42 -39.79 -19.33
C LYS A 242 26.03 -41.07 -19.92
N PHE A 243 25.26 -41.91 -20.59
CA PHE A 243 25.73 -43.20 -21.14
C PHE A 243 26.45 -43.12 -22.48
N ARG A 244 26.58 -41.93 -23.09
CA ARG A 244 27.24 -41.78 -24.42
C ARG A 244 28.73 -41.44 -24.38
N SER A 245 29.38 -41.40 -23.24
CA SER A 245 30.79 -41.01 -23.12
C SER A 245 31.78 -42.22 -23.03
N LYS A 246 31.34 -43.44 -23.33
CA LYS A 246 32.24 -44.61 -23.46
C LYS A 246 32.12 -45.19 -24.87
N ARG A 247 32.67 -44.51 -25.86
CA ARG A 247 33.24 -45.15 -27.05
C ARG A 247 34.68 -44.65 -27.17
N ARG A 248 35.58 -45.62 -26.96
CA ARG A 248 36.99 -45.54 -27.32
C ARG A 248 37.15 -45.27 -28.80
#